data_3b3e27b5a25762e0bae6e76b2c7c2832
#
_entry.id   3b3e27b5a25762e0bae6e76b2c7c2832
#
_cell.length_a   1.000
_cell.length_b   1.000
_cell.length_c   1.000
_cell.angle_alpha   90.00
_cell.angle_beta   90.00
_cell.angle_gamma   90.00
#
_symmetry.space_group_name_H-M   'P 1'
#
loop_
_entity.id
_entity.type
_entity.pdbx_description
1 polymer ?
#
loop_
_entity_poly.entity_id
_entity_poly.type
_entity_poly.pdbx_seq_one_letter_code
_entity_poly.pdbx_strand_id
1 'polypeptide(L)'
;FMVISSANFGLYVDAWKRGLHVLLQDTEFKVYLLMVAAAVLLITASQVLQGHMPLPESLREALFQSASLSSTTGYVSADFDQWPSFAKFILLLIIIAGGCGGSTAGGLKVMRLILLFKCFSAILKLHMHPRAVFHMTVGKEKFSRNTVL
;
A
#
# COMPACT_ATOMS: atom_id res chain seq x y z
N PHE A 1 -11.19 -1.54 -11.69
CA PHE A 1 -11.46 -2.89 -11.15
C PHE A 1 -10.33 -3.38 -10.24
N MET A 2 -9.08 -3.44 -10.72
CA MET A 2 -7.91 -3.97 -9.99
C MET A 2 -7.74 -3.35 -8.59
N VAL A 3 -7.76 -2.02 -8.48
CA VAL A 3 -7.65 -1.31 -7.20
C VAL A 3 -8.83 -1.62 -6.28
N ILE A 4 -10.05 -1.73 -6.84
CA ILE A 4 -11.27 -2.06 -6.09
C ILE A 4 -11.20 -3.48 -5.53
N SER A 5 -10.73 -4.45 -6.29
CA SER A 5 -10.58 -5.84 -5.83
C SER A 5 -9.50 -6.02 -4.76
N SER A 6 -8.55 -5.08 -4.69
CA SER A 6 -7.49 -5.06 -3.68
C SER A 6 -7.87 -4.41 -2.36
N ALA A 7 -9.06 -3.82 -2.26
CA ALA A 7 -9.60 -3.30 -1.02
C ALA A 7 -10.30 -4.40 -0.21
N ASN A 8 -10.46 -4.16 1.07
CA ASN A 8 -11.14 -5.11 1.96
C ASN A 8 -12.63 -5.21 1.61
N PHE A 9 -13.10 -6.43 1.32
CA PHE A 9 -14.52 -6.67 1.00
C PHE A 9 -15.47 -6.31 2.15
N GLY A 10 -15.05 -6.45 3.40
CA GLY A 10 -15.82 -6.01 4.56
C GLY A 10 -16.15 -4.52 4.54
N LEU A 11 -15.22 -3.70 4.05
CA LEU A 11 -15.44 -2.25 3.89
C LEU A 11 -16.55 -1.92 2.89
N TYR A 12 -16.73 -2.72 1.84
CA TYR A 12 -17.82 -2.51 0.89
C TYR A 12 -19.19 -2.80 1.51
N VAL A 13 -19.28 -3.85 2.33
CA VAL A 13 -20.51 -4.17 3.07
C VAL A 13 -20.84 -3.06 4.07
N ASP A 14 -19.84 -2.54 4.76
CA ASP A 14 -20.01 -1.42 5.70
C ASP A 14 -20.34 -0.11 4.97
N ALA A 15 -19.74 0.14 3.81
CA ALA A 15 -20.05 1.29 2.97
C ALA A 15 -21.49 1.23 2.42
N TRP A 16 -21.98 0.06 2.09
CA TRP A 16 -23.37 -0.14 1.67
C TRP A 16 -24.36 0.20 2.79
N LYS A 17 -24.03 -0.17 4.03
CA LYS A 17 -24.92 0.04 5.20
C LYS A 17 -24.83 1.45 5.79
N ARG A 18 -23.63 2.06 5.80
CA ARG A 18 -23.32 3.28 6.53
C ARG A 18 -22.93 4.47 5.65
N GLY A 19 -22.79 4.26 4.34
CA GLY A 19 -22.39 5.29 3.38
C GLY A 19 -20.90 5.24 3.01
N LEU A 20 -20.58 5.84 1.86
CA LEU A 20 -19.24 5.80 1.25
C LEU A 20 -18.14 6.47 2.10
N HIS A 21 -18.50 7.32 3.06
CA HIS A 21 -17.52 7.98 3.94
C HIS A 21 -16.73 6.98 4.79
N VAL A 22 -17.26 5.78 5.04
CA VAL A 22 -16.57 4.71 5.78
C VAL A 22 -15.29 4.25 5.06
N LEU A 23 -15.30 4.21 3.74
CA LEU A 23 -14.11 3.90 2.93
C LEU A 23 -12.97 4.88 3.19
N LEU A 24 -13.31 6.17 3.32
CA LEU A 24 -12.35 7.22 3.59
C LEU A 24 -11.95 7.34 5.07
N GLN A 25 -12.59 6.63 5.98
CA GLN A 25 -12.21 6.60 7.39
C GLN A 25 -11.26 5.44 7.72
N ASP A 26 -11.26 4.39 6.89
CA ASP A 26 -10.40 3.24 7.11
C ASP A 26 -8.92 3.57 6.86
N THR A 27 -8.10 3.28 7.87
CA THR A 27 -6.66 3.59 7.83
C THR A 27 -5.92 2.71 6.83
N GLU A 28 -6.31 1.44 6.71
CA GLU A 28 -5.66 0.51 5.81
C GLU A 28 -5.89 0.90 4.35
N PHE A 29 -7.15 1.21 4.01
CA PHE A 29 -7.50 1.65 2.66
C PHE A 29 -6.82 2.96 2.26
N LYS A 30 -6.71 3.92 3.19
CA LYS A 30 -5.97 5.17 2.95
C LYS A 30 -4.50 4.91 2.66
N VAL A 31 -3.84 4.07 3.47
CA VAL A 31 -2.42 3.75 3.29
C VAL A 31 -2.21 3.03 1.97
N TYR A 32 -3.10 2.11 1.60
CA TYR A 32 -3.06 1.42 0.31
C TYR A 32 -3.16 2.41 -0.86
N LEU A 33 -4.16 3.30 -0.86
CA LEU A 33 -4.32 4.30 -1.90
C LEU A 33 -3.13 5.27 -1.98
N LEU A 34 -2.62 5.70 -0.83
CA LEU A 34 -1.44 6.56 -0.77
C LEU A 34 -0.20 5.86 -1.35
N MET A 35 -0.01 4.58 -1.03
CA MET A 35 1.09 3.77 -1.54
C MET A 35 1.01 3.63 -3.07
N VAL A 36 -0.15 3.30 -3.61
CA VAL A 36 -0.35 3.19 -5.08
C VAL A 36 -0.15 4.56 -5.75
N ALA A 37 -0.72 5.63 -5.20
CA ALA A 37 -0.57 6.98 -5.74
C ALA A 37 0.90 7.45 -5.72
N ALA A 38 1.60 7.22 -4.61
CA ALA A 38 3.03 7.55 -4.50
C ALA A 38 3.87 6.80 -5.53
N ALA A 39 3.60 5.51 -5.72
CA ALA A 39 4.30 4.71 -6.72
C ALA A 39 4.04 5.20 -8.14
N VAL A 40 2.78 5.51 -8.49
CA VAL A 40 2.45 6.08 -9.80
C VAL A 40 3.21 7.38 -10.04
N LEU A 41 3.24 8.28 -9.04
CA LEU A 41 3.95 9.55 -9.16
C LEU A 41 5.47 9.34 -9.32
N LEU A 42 6.07 8.46 -8.53
CA LEU A 42 7.51 8.19 -8.59
C LEU A 42 7.91 7.52 -9.91
N ILE A 43 7.13 6.57 -10.40
CA ILE A 43 7.37 5.91 -11.69
C ILE A 43 7.24 6.91 -12.83
N THR A 44 6.15 7.68 -12.86
CA THR A 44 5.93 8.71 -13.88
C THR A 44 7.05 9.74 -13.88
N ALA A 45 7.43 10.25 -12.71
CA ALA A 45 8.54 11.20 -12.59
C ALA A 45 9.85 10.61 -13.12
N SER A 46 10.16 9.36 -12.78
CA SER A 46 11.36 8.67 -13.25
C SER A 46 11.39 8.52 -14.78
N GLN A 47 10.27 8.16 -15.40
CA GLN A 47 10.18 7.97 -16.85
C GLN A 47 10.30 9.30 -17.61
N VAL A 48 9.61 10.34 -17.12
CA VAL A 48 9.63 11.67 -17.76
C VAL A 48 11.01 12.33 -17.60
N LEU A 49 11.62 12.27 -16.42
CA LEU A 49 12.95 12.85 -16.18
C LEU A 49 14.06 12.20 -17.00
N GLN A 50 13.91 10.92 -17.31
CA GLN A 50 14.88 10.20 -18.15
C GLN A 50 14.53 10.25 -19.65
N GLY A 51 13.46 10.97 -20.03
CA GLY A 51 13.06 11.15 -21.42
C GLY A 51 12.54 9.89 -22.12
N HIS A 52 12.12 8.87 -21.36
CA HIS A 52 11.63 7.62 -21.93
C HIS A 52 10.25 7.76 -22.60
N MET A 53 9.36 8.54 -22.00
CA MET A 53 7.98 8.70 -22.47
C MET A 53 7.43 10.09 -22.16
N PRO A 54 6.48 10.60 -22.99
CA PRO A 54 5.74 11.82 -22.66
C PRO A 54 4.84 11.59 -21.44
N LEU A 55 4.61 12.67 -20.69
CA LEU A 55 3.90 12.63 -19.40
C LEU A 55 2.54 11.90 -19.43
N PRO A 56 1.63 12.11 -20.43
CA PRO A 56 0.34 11.44 -20.42
C PRO A 56 0.42 9.93 -20.61
N GLU A 57 1.34 9.46 -21.44
CA GLU A 57 1.57 8.03 -21.67
C GLU A 57 2.21 7.37 -20.44
N SER A 58 3.25 8.01 -19.90
CA SER A 58 3.92 7.54 -18.68
C SER A 58 2.95 7.43 -17.50
N LEU A 59 2.06 8.41 -17.32
CA LEU A 59 1.06 8.37 -16.24
C LEU A 59 0.07 7.22 -16.44
N ARG A 60 -0.41 7.01 -17.66
CA ARG A 60 -1.34 5.91 -17.97
C ARG A 60 -0.73 4.55 -17.70
N GLU A 61 0.50 4.34 -18.15
CA GLU A 61 1.19 3.07 -17.97
C GLU A 61 1.61 2.83 -16.52
N ALA A 62 2.11 3.85 -15.84
CA ALA A 62 2.43 3.77 -14.42
C ALA A 62 1.19 3.43 -13.58
N LEU A 63 0.02 4.04 -13.86
CA LEU A 63 -1.25 3.74 -13.22
C LEU A 63 -1.65 2.27 -13.44
N PHE A 64 -1.60 1.81 -14.69
CA PHE A 64 -2.00 0.45 -15.02
C PHE A 64 -1.09 -0.58 -14.35
N GLN A 65 0.22 -0.43 -14.48
CA GLN A 65 1.20 -1.37 -13.91
C GLN A 65 1.16 -1.39 -12.39
N SER A 66 1.08 -0.21 -11.75
CA SER A 66 0.98 -0.13 -10.29
C SER A 66 -0.31 -0.78 -9.78
N ALA A 67 -1.44 -0.57 -10.45
CA ALA A 67 -2.71 -1.19 -10.09
C ALA A 67 -2.69 -2.71 -10.31
N SER A 68 -2.13 -3.17 -11.43
CA SER A 68 -2.03 -4.59 -11.78
C SER A 68 -1.16 -5.36 -10.79
N LEU A 69 0.00 -4.81 -10.45
CA LEU A 69 0.97 -5.47 -9.57
C LEU A 69 0.55 -5.39 -8.10
N SER A 70 -0.01 -4.26 -7.64
CA SER A 70 -0.53 -4.15 -6.26
C SER A 70 -1.71 -5.08 -5.98
N SER A 71 -2.53 -5.33 -7.00
CA SER A 71 -3.66 -6.27 -6.92
C SER A 71 -3.27 -7.73 -7.16
N THR A 72 -2.00 -7.99 -7.49
CA THR A 72 -1.50 -9.30 -7.92
C THR A 72 -2.27 -9.90 -9.11
N THR A 73 -2.86 -9.05 -9.95
CA THR A 73 -3.57 -9.45 -11.16
C THR A 73 -2.59 -9.89 -12.26
N GLY A 74 -1.45 -9.19 -12.40
CA GLY A 74 -0.36 -9.58 -13.30
C GLY A 74 -0.56 -9.23 -14.78
N TYR A 75 -1.58 -8.45 -15.13
CA TYR A 75 -1.72 -7.95 -16.51
C TYR A 75 -0.67 -6.87 -16.81
N VAL A 76 -0.11 -6.91 -18.00
CA VAL A 76 0.92 -6.01 -18.50
C VAL A 76 0.37 -5.21 -19.67
N SER A 77 0.48 -3.89 -19.62
CA SER A 77 0.10 -2.98 -20.71
C SER A 77 1.30 -2.51 -21.54
N ALA A 78 2.48 -2.48 -20.92
CA ALA A 78 3.73 -2.05 -21.53
C ALA A 78 4.89 -2.92 -21.06
N ASP A 79 5.92 -3.03 -21.87
CA ASP A 79 7.14 -3.74 -21.51
C ASP A 79 7.95 -2.94 -20.48
N PHE A 80 7.74 -3.25 -19.21
CA PHE A 80 8.44 -2.59 -18.10
C PHE A 80 9.91 -2.98 -17.97
N ASP A 81 10.39 -3.98 -18.75
CA ASP A 81 11.81 -4.32 -18.77
C ASP A 81 12.66 -3.20 -19.37
N GLN A 82 12.08 -2.38 -20.23
CA GLN A 82 12.72 -1.21 -20.81
C GLN A 82 12.69 0.02 -19.90
N TRP A 83 11.97 -0.04 -18.78
CA TRP A 83 11.83 1.08 -17.86
C TRP A 83 13.10 1.32 -17.03
N PRO A 84 13.27 2.54 -16.51
CA PRO A 84 14.38 2.85 -15.61
C PRO A 84 14.44 1.88 -14.41
N SER A 85 15.65 1.54 -13.99
CA SER A 85 15.87 0.63 -12.85
C SER A 85 15.17 1.08 -11.58
N PHE A 86 15.04 2.40 -11.38
CA PHE A 86 14.30 2.97 -10.26
C PHE A 86 12.80 2.65 -10.34
N ALA A 87 12.19 2.76 -11.52
CA ALA A 87 10.78 2.41 -11.72
C ALA A 87 10.53 0.92 -11.45
N LYS A 88 11.41 0.03 -11.93
CA LYS A 88 11.36 -1.41 -11.64
C LYS A 88 11.47 -1.71 -10.14
N PHE A 89 12.34 -1.00 -9.43
CA PHE A 89 12.47 -1.14 -7.98
C PHE A 89 11.18 -0.74 -7.24
N ILE A 90 10.52 0.34 -7.65
CA ILE A 90 9.22 0.74 -7.07
C ILE A 90 8.15 -0.32 -7.35
N LEU A 91 8.09 -0.89 -8.57
CA LEU A 91 7.18 -1.98 -8.89
C LEU A 91 7.42 -3.21 -8.01
N LEU A 92 8.68 -3.57 -7.75
CA LEU A 92 9.03 -4.66 -6.85
C LEU A 92 8.51 -4.43 -5.42
N LEU A 93 8.67 -3.22 -4.90
CA LEU A 93 8.17 -2.86 -3.57
C LEU A 93 6.65 -2.97 -3.47
N ILE A 94 5.91 -2.58 -4.52
CA ILE A 94 4.45 -2.70 -4.56
C ILE A 94 4.00 -4.16 -4.58
N ILE A 95 4.66 -5.03 -5.35
CA ILE A 95 4.36 -6.47 -5.37
C ILE A 95 4.51 -7.08 -3.99
N ILE A 96 5.61 -6.74 -3.29
CA ILE A 96 5.86 -7.23 -1.93
C ILE A 96 4.79 -6.73 -0.96
N ALA A 97 4.40 -5.46 -1.07
CA ALA A 97 3.41 -4.85 -0.19
C ALA A 97 2.03 -5.48 -0.37
N GLY A 98 1.62 -5.69 -1.63
CA GLY A 98 0.31 -6.27 -1.98
C GLY A 98 -0.88 -5.35 -1.68
N GLY A 99 -2.06 -5.94 -1.52
CA GLY A 99 -3.31 -5.24 -1.22
C GLY A 99 -3.70 -5.22 0.26
N CYS A 100 -4.94 -4.80 0.53
CA CYS A 100 -5.52 -4.77 1.87
C CYS A 100 -5.80 -6.17 2.44
N GLY A 101 -5.89 -6.28 3.76
CA GLY A 101 -6.39 -7.47 4.45
C GLY A 101 -7.85 -7.76 4.07
N GLY A 102 -8.20 -9.04 3.88
CA GLY A 102 -9.56 -9.40 3.45
C GLY A 102 -9.89 -9.05 1.99
N SER A 103 -8.87 -8.80 1.16
CA SER A 103 -8.99 -8.66 -0.29
C SER A 103 -8.51 -9.91 -1.02
N THR A 104 -8.74 -9.97 -2.34
CA THR A 104 -8.22 -11.03 -3.21
C THR A 104 -6.75 -10.90 -3.54
N ALA A 105 -6.13 -9.74 -3.26
CA ALA A 105 -4.72 -9.48 -3.55
C ALA A 105 -3.79 -10.34 -2.67
N GLY A 106 -2.69 -10.80 -3.24
CA GLY A 106 -1.60 -11.48 -2.53
C GLY A 106 -0.66 -10.49 -1.82
N GLY A 107 0.57 -10.92 -1.57
CA GLY A 107 1.61 -10.14 -0.91
C GLY A 107 1.51 -10.15 0.62
N LEU A 108 2.35 -9.34 1.27
CA LEU A 108 2.44 -9.25 2.74
C LEU A 108 1.19 -8.64 3.39
N LYS A 109 0.37 -7.97 2.59
CA LYS A 109 -0.80 -7.16 2.97
C LYS A 109 -0.45 -5.89 3.76
N VAL A 110 -1.09 -4.80 3.35
CA VAL A 110 -0.84 -3.45 3.89
C VAL A 110 -1.00 -3.41 5.41
N MET A 111 -1.97 -4.13 5.96
CA MET A 111 -2.17 -4.19 7.42
C MET A 111 -0.95 -4.73 8.16
N ARG A 112 -0.29 -5.76 7.63
CA ARG A 112 0.92 -6.32 8.25
C ARG A 112 2.10 -5.36 8.16
N LEU A 113 2.24 -4.62 7.05
CA LEU A 113 3.25 -3.57 6.93
C LEU A 113 3.04 -2.46 7.95
N ILE A 114 1.80 -2.00 8.13
CA ILE A 114 1.46 -0.99 9.15
C ILE A 114 1.84 -1.50 10.54
N LEU A 115 1.52 -2.76 10.85
CA LEU A 115 1.87 -3.39 12.13
C LEU A 115 3.39 -3.46 12.32
N LEU A 116 4.14 -3.90 11.31
CA LEU A 116 5.60 -3.96 11.36
C LEU A 116 6.23 -2.60 11.64
N PHE A 117 5.81 -1.55 10.92
CA PHE A 117 6.31 -0.19 11.15
C PHE A 117 5.96 0.35 12.53
N LYS A 118 4.76 0.05 13.04
CA LYS A 118 4.36 0.45 14.40
C LYS A 118 5.15 -0.31 15.47
N CYS A 119 5.34 -1.62 15.32
CA CYS A 119 6.17 -2.44 16.18
C CYS A 119 7.61 -1.92 16.21
N PHE A 120 8.20 -1.70 15.05
CA PHE A 120 9.55 -1.17 14.94
C PHE A 120 9.70 0.19 15.64
N SER A 121 8.76 1.10 15.38
CA SER A 121 8.73 2.41 16.04
C SER A 121 8.57 2.32 17.56
N ALA A 122 7.77 1.35 18.03
CA ALA A 122 7.59 1.15 19.48
C ALA A 122 8.84 0.54 20.14
N ILE A 123 9.52 -0.41 19.47
CA ILE A 123 10.78 -0.97 19.94
C ILE A 123 11.85 0.12 20.04
N LEU A 124 11.98 0.98 19.04
CA LEU A 124 12.91 2.13 19.07
C LEU A 124 12.61 3.07 20.24
N LYS A 125 11.32 3.40 20.45
CA LYS A 125 10.91 4.27 21.58
C LYS A 125 11.18 3.60 22.93
N LEU A 126 10.98 2.29 23.05
CA LEU A 126 11.26 1.55 24.28
C LEU A 126 12.75 1.53 24.59
N HIS A 127 13.63 1.45 23.58
CA HIS A 127 15.08 1.56 23.76
C HIS A 127 15.52 2.95 24.24
N MET A 128 14.86 4.00 23.73
CA MET A 128 15.14 5.37 24.16
C MET A 128 14.55 5.72 25.55
N HIS A 129 13.39 5.12 25.90
CA HIS A 129 12.69 5.40 27.16
C HIS A 129 12.20 4.09 27.83
N PRO A 130 13.07 3.32 28.50
CA PRO A 130 12.76 1.98 29.01
C PRO A 130 11.66 1.92 30.10
N ARG A 131 11.34 3.05 30.73
CA ARG A 131 10.29 3.17 31.77
C ARG A 131 8.93 3.60 31.25
N ALA A 132 8.80 3.89 29.95
CA ALA A 132 7.52 4.32 29.38
C ALA A 132 6.63 3.12 29.08
N VAL A 133 5.37 3.20 29.50
CA VAL A 133 4.33 2.19 29.15
C VAL A 133 3.68 2.62 27.85
N PHE A 134 3.92 1.88 26.77
CA PHE A 134 3.32 2.15 25.47
C PHE A 134 2.15 1.19 25.21
N HIS A 135 0.98 1.74 24.91
CA HIS A 135 -0.15 1.00 24.37
C HIS A 135 -0.15 1.14 22.84
N MET A 136 -0.05 0.02 22.13
CA MET A 136 -0.20 0.02 20.68
C MET A 136 -1.67 -0.04 20.32
N THR A 137 -2.11 0.98 19.57
CA THR A 137 -3.43 0.97 18.94
C THR A 137 -3.26 0.89 17.42
N VAL A 138 -3.89 -0.10 16.78
CA VAL A 138 -3.95 -0.21 15.33
C VAL A 138 -5.42 -0.25 14.93
N GLY A 139 -5.89 0.84 14.30
CA GLY A 139 -7.31 1.03 14.05
C GLY A 139 -8.11 1.09 15.35
N LYS A 140 -9.10 0.21 15.51
CA LYS A 140 -9.93 0.11 16.72
C LYS A 140 -9.43 -0.92 17.75
N GLU A 141 -8.41 -1.70 17.42
CA GLU A 141 -7.90 -2.76 18.32
C GLU A 141 -6.70 -2.29 19.14
N LYS A 142 -6.73 -2.64 20.43
CA LYS A 142 -5.64 -2.38 21.39
C LYS A 142 -4.85 -3.66 21.58
N PHE A 143 -3.59 -3.65 21.21
CA PHE A 143 -2.68 -4.77 21.45
C PHE A 143 -1.95 -4.59 22.79
N SER A 144 -1.99 -5.62 23.63
CA SER A 144 -1.27 -5.66 24.90
C SER A 144 0.20 -6.01 24.68
N ARG A 145 1.07 -5.61 25.61
CA ARG A 145 2.50 -5.87 25.60
C ARG A 145 2.85 -7.37 25.44
N ASN A 146 2.03 -8.27 25.97
CA ASN A 146 2.28 -9.72 25.93
C ASN A 146 2.00 -10.37 24.57
N THR A 147 1.45 -9.64 23.62
CA THR A 147 1.10 -10.15 22.27
C THR A 147 2.19 -9.80 21.24
N VAL A 148 3.15 -8.95 21.62
CA VAL A 148 4.16 -8.40 20.71
C VAL A 148 5.58 -8.95 20.98
N LEU A 149 5.79 -9.62 22.09
CA LEU A 149 6.99 -10.37 22.49
C LEU A 149 6.70 -11.87 22.43
#